data_949c9dd867babbedf8ee5a22afed2eb8
#
_entry.id   949c9dd867babbedf8ee5a22afed2eb8
#
_cell.length_a   1.000
_cell.length_b   1.000
_cell.length_c   1.000
_cell.angle_alpha   90.00
_cell.angle_beta   90.00
_cell.angle_gamma   90.00
#
_symmetry.space_group_name_H-M   'P 1'
#
loop_
_entity.id
_entity.type
_entity.pdbx_description
1 polymer ?
#
loop_
_entity_poly.entity_id
_entity_poly.type
_entity_poly.pdbx_seq_one_letter_code
_entity_poly.pdbx_strand_id
1 'polypeptide(L)'
;HYKNNMYTTVIDGEDYAIKPMNCPGGMLVYASEPHSYRDLPLRVGELGLVHRHELSGALHGLFRVRCFTQDDAHIFMTREQMESEIQNVVRLFDEVYNVFGLKYTVELSTMPEDHIGTVEEWEANQEILKKAITGMGKDFVVNEGDGAFYGPKLDFHIEDCLGRTWQCGTIQLDSQLPERFNLEYTGEDGQKHRPVMIHRVVFGSIERFIGVITEHFAGAFPLWLTPVQVKVLPVTDRAHEYAKGLTQKLVDAGIRAEDDCRSEKLGYKIREAQMQKIPYMLVVGDRDMENGTVSVRTRKGEDLGAMTMDAFLSKCLSEIASKSKDI
;
A
#
# COMPACT_ATOMS: atom_id res chain seq x y z
N HIS A 1 -22.83 -8.80 -14.24
CA HIS A 1 -22.20 -7.48 -14.10
C HIS A 1 -20.71 -7.46 -14.46
N TYR A 2 -19.90 -8.55 -14.20
CA TYR A 2 -18.43 -8.49 -14.31
C TYR A 2 -17.81 -9.33 -15.43
N LYS A 3 -18.62 -10.07 -16.20
CA LYS A 3 -18.17 -11.08 -17.17
C LYS A 3 -17.19 -10.54 -18.23
N ASN A 4 -17.38 -9.31 -18.69
CA ASN A 4 -16.54 -8.71 -19.73
C ASN A 4 -15.11 -8.37 -19.26
N ASN A 5 -14.89 -8.31 -17.94
CA ASN A 5 -13.62 -7.98 -17.34
C ASN A 5 -12.88 -9.24 -16.82
N MET A 6 -13.36 -10.44 -17.15
CA MET A 6 -12.81 -11.70 -16.66
C MET A 6 -12.06 -12.45 -17.76
N TYR A 7 -10.99 -13.13 -17.36
CA TYR A 7 -10.38 -14.17 -18.18
C TYR A 7 -11.04 -15.50 -17.88
N THR A 8 -11.53 -16.15 -18.90
CA THR A 8 -12.18 -17.47 -18.81
C THR A 8 -11.46 -18.49 -19.66
N THR A 9 -11.52 -19.75 -19.26
CA THR A 9 -11.00 -20.89 -20.02
C THR A 9 -11.90 -22.11 -19.83
N VAL A 10 -11.75 -23.10 -20.69
CA VAL A 10 -12.45 -24.40 -20.60
C VAL A 10 -11.40 -25.48 -20.42
N ILE A 11 -11.53 -26.30 -19.37
CA ILE A 11 -10.65 -27.44 -19.10
C ILE A 11 -11.54 -28.65 -18.90
N ASP A 12 -11.30 -29.71 -19.66
CA ASP A 12 -12.07 -30.97 -19.61
C ASP A 12 -13.60 -30.79 -19.76
N GLY A 13 -14.01 -29.74 -20.51
CA GLY A 13 -15.42 -29.40 -20.72
C GLY A 13 -16.07 -28.55 -19.63
N GLU A 14 -15.33 -28.19 -18.60
CA GLU A 14 -15.78 -27.32 -17.50
C GLU A 14 -15.29 -25.90 -17.68
N ASP A 15 -16.15 -24.92 -17.39
CA ASP A 15 -15.81 -23.48 -17.43
C ASP A 15 -15.04 -23.04 -16.20
N TYR A 16 -13.90 -22.40 -16.41
CA TYR A 16 -13.08 -21.79 -15.39
C TYR A 16 -12.96 -20.28 -15.61
N ALA A 17 -12.77 -19.56 -14.50
CA ALA A 17 -12.47 -18.14 -14.53
C ALA A 17 -11.30 -17.80 -13.60
N ILE A 18 -10.39 -16.95 -14.06
CA ILE A 18 -9.36 -16.39 -13.17
C ILE A 18 -10.01 -15.28 -12.36
N LYS A 19 -9.83 -15.31 -11.02
CA LYS A 19 -10.51 -14.37 -10.12
C LYS A 19 -10.19 -12.90 -10.46
N PRO A 20 -11.21 -12.05 -10.70
CA PRO A 20 -11.03 -10.62 -10.91
C PRO A 20 -11.12 -9.81 -9.61
N MET A 21 -11.54 -10.44 -8.51
CA MET A 21 -11.73 -9.87 -7.17
C MET A 21 -11.55 -10.94 -6.10
N ASN A 22 -11.26 -10.53 -4.86
CA ASN A 22 -10.98 -11.43 -3.74
C ASN A 22 -12.22 -11.71 -2.88
N CYS A 23 -13.20 -10.81 -2.89
CA CYS A 23 -14.37 -10.87 -2.01
C CYS A 23 -15.12 -12.21 -2.01
N PRO A 24 -15.36 -12.94 -3.13
CA PRO A 24 -16.01 -14.25 -3.07
C PRO A 24 -15.23 -15.25 -2.20
N GLY A 25 -13.89 -15.26 -2.31
CA GLY A 25 -13.04 -16.10 -1.47
C GLY A 25 -13.13 -15.74 0.02
N GLY A 26 -13.07 -14.43 0.34
CA GLY A 26 -13.22 -13.92 1.71
C GLY A 26 -14.57 -14.29 2.34
N MET A 27 -15.64 -14.23 1.56
CA MET A 27 -16.97 -14.65 2.03
C MET A 27 -17.07 -16.16 2.29
N LEU A 28 -16.42 -16.98 1.46
CA LEU A 28 -16.35 -18.44 1.68
C LEU A 28 -15.53 -18.77 2.94
N VAL A 29 -14.45 -18.02 3.20
CA VAL A 29 -13.67 -18.15 4.44
C VAL A 29 -14.56 -17.80 5.65
N TYR A 30 -15.29 -16.69 5.62
CA TYR A 30 -16.23 -16.35 6.67
C TYR A 30 -17.26 -17.47 6.88
N ALA A 31 -17.85 -17.99 5.81
CA ALA A 31 -18.87 -19.04 5.86
C ALA A 31 -18.35 -20.39 6.35
N SER A 32 -17.03 -20.61 6.40
CA SER A 32 -16.44 -21.91 6.81
C SER A 32 -16.55 -22.19 8.31
N GLU A 33 -16.82 -21.16 9.13
CA GLU A 33 -16.94 -21.27 10.57
C GLU A 33 -18.21 -20.53 11.07
N PRO A 34 -18.82 -20.98 12.18
CA PRO A 34 -19.94 -20.27 12.78
C PRO A 34 -19.43 -19.03 13.53
N HIS A 35 -20.16 -17.92 13.40
CA HIS A 35 -19.86 -16.65 14.08
C HIS A 35 -20.99 -16.22 15.00
N SER A 36 -20.64 -15.47 16.04
CA SER A 36 -21.56 -14.80 16.95
C SER A 36 -21.35 -13.26 16.87
N TYR A 37 -22.30 -12.51 17.41
CA TYR A 37 -22.16 -11.05 17.51
C TYR A 37 -20.91 -10.61 18.28
N ARG A 38 -20.33 -11.47 19.14
CA ARG A 38 -19.11 -11.20 19.92
C ARG A 38 -17.85 -11.26 19.09
N ASP A 39 -17.90 -11.95 17.95
CA ASP A 39 -16.76 -12.08 17.01
C ASP A 39 -16.69 -10.89 16.07
N LEU A 40 -17.78 -10.08 16.02
CA LEU A 40 -17.88 -8.92 15.15
C LEU A 40 -17.47 -7.61 15.85
N PRO A 41 -16.78 -6.68 15.17
CA PRO A 41 -16.41 -6.75 13.75
C PRO A 41 -15.24 -7.69 13.50
N LEU A 42 -15.40 -8.60 12.53
CA LEU A 42 -14.32 -9.48 12.05
C LEU A 42 -13.62 -8.82 10.85
N ARG A 43 -12.33 -8.59 10.97
CA ARG A 43 -11.51 -7.94 9.95
C ARG A 43 -10.53 -8.94 9.35
N VAL A 44 -10.71 -9.25 8.06
CA VAL A 44 -9.88 -10.24 7.34
C VAL A 44 -9.19 -9.54 6.18
N GLY A 45 -7.86 -9.53 6.17
CA GLY A 45 -7.05 -8.94 5.10
C GLY A 45 -6.23 -9.96 4.34
N GLU A 46 -6.00 -9.69 3.08
CA GLU A 46 -5.13 -10.47 2.21
C GLU A 46 -4.35 -9.57 1.24
N LEU A 47 -3.17 -10.00 0.83
CA LEU A 47 -2.50 -9.48 -0.36
C LEU A 47 -2.98 -10.33 -1.55
N GLY A 48 -4.11 -9.94 -2.10
CA GLY A 48 -4.85 -10.74 -3.07
C GLY A 48 -4.45 -10.44 -4.51
N LEU A 49 -3.90 -11.44 -5.21
CA LEU A 49 -3.60 -11.35 -6.63
C LEU A 49 -4.88 -11.50 -7.44
N VAL A 50 -5.18 -10.52 -8.30
CA VAL A 50 -6.35 -10.52 -9.17
C VAL A 50 -5.97 -10.23 -10.62
N HIS A 51 -6.84 -10.67 -11.54
CA HIS A 51 -6.66 -10.47 -12.97
C HIS A 51 -7.91 -9.81 -13.57
N ARG A 52 -7.72 -8.73 -14.30
CA ARG A 52 -8.80 -8.04 -15.00
C ARG A 52 -8.46 -7.85 -16.46
N HIS A 53 -9.40 -8.14 -17.33
CA HIS A 53 -9.27 -7.91 -18.77
C HIS A 53 -9.46 -6.42 -19.07
N GLU A 54 -8.39 -5.65 -18.82
CA GLU A 54 -8.34 -4.24 -19.18
C GLU A 54 -8.09 -4.08 -20.68
N LEU A 55 -8.75 -3.10 -21.29
CA LEU A 55 -8.52 -2.76 -22.71
C LEU A 55 -7.07 -2.34 -22.94
N SER A 56 -6.47 -2.76 -24.06
CA SER A 56 -5.06 -2.49 -24.35
C SER A 56 -4.73 -0.99 -24.34
N GLY A 57 -5.63 -0.13 -24.84
CA GLY A 57 -5.45 1.32 -24.85
C GLY A 57 -5.55 1.98 -23.47
N ALA A 58 -6.00 1.27 -22.43
CA ALA A 58 -6.05 1.78 -21.06
C ALA A 58 -4.82 1.42 -20.24
N LEU A 59 -3.95 0.53 -20.71
CA LEU A 59 -2.76 0.10 -19.97
C LEU A 59 -1.73 1.24 -19.89
N HIS A 60 -1.16 1.43 -18.69
CA HIS A 60 -0.22 2.53 -18.46
C HIS A 60 0.81 2.18 -17.36
N GLY A 61 1.98 1.70 -17.75
CA GLY A 61 3.08 1.35 -16.83
C GLY A 61 2.61 0.50 -15.65
N LEU A 62 2.93 0.91 -14.43
CA LEU A 62 2.43 0.31 -13.19
C LEU A 62 1.04 0.82 -12.77
N PHE A 63 0.56 1.92 -13.36
CA PHE A 63 -0.68 2.58 -12.94
C PHE A 63 -1.93 1.81 -13.38
N ARG A 64 -1.88 1.09 -14.50
CA ARG A 64 -2.97 0.26 -14.97
C ARG A 64 -2.48 -0.98 -15.69
N VAL A 65 -2.61 -2.09 -15.02
CA VAL A 65 -2.12 -3.41 -15.43
C VAL A 65 -3.25 -4.45 -15.42
N ARG A 66 -3.05 -5.59 -16.03
CA ARG A 66 -4.04 -6.69 -16.10
C ARG A 66 -3.93 -7.69 -14.97
N CYS A 67 -2.78 -7.74 -14.32
CA CYS A 67 -2.49 -8.58 -13.16
C CYS A 67 -1.90 -7.71 -12.07
N PHE A 68 -2.51 -7.68 -10.90
CA PHE A 68 -2.08 -6.82 -9.79
C PHE A 68 -2.46 -7.40 -8.44
N THR A 69 -1.74 -6.95 -7.42
CA THR A 69 -1.96 -7.33 -6.02
C THR A 69 -2.72 -6.23 -5.31
N GLN A 70 -3.83 -6.58 -4.65
CA GLN A 70 -4.57 -5.65 -3.79
C GLN A 70 -4.23 -5.90 -2.31
N ASP A 71 -4.12 -4.83 -1.54
CA ASP A 71 -4.14 -4.87 -0.07
C ASP A 71 -5.59 -4.97 0.43
N ASP A 72 -6.26 -6.01 -0.01
CA ASP A 72 -7.69 -6.17 0.16
C ASP A 72 -8.04 -6.61 1.58
N ALA A 73 -9.12 -6.05 2.13
CA ALA A 73 -9.69 -6.54 3.37
C ALA A 73 -11.22 -6.43 3.38
N HIS A 74 -11.81 -7.40 4.04
CA HIS A 74 -13.24 -7.50 4.24
C HIS A 74 -13.54 -7.41 5.73
N ILE A 75 -14.42 -6.49 6.11
CA ILE A 75 -14.83 -6.29 7.51
C ILE A 75 -16.29 -6.69 7.59
N PHE A 76 -16.55 -7.78 8.30
CA PHE A 76 -17.90 -8.26 8.59
C PHE A 76 -18.34 -7.70 9.91
N MET A 77 -19.55 -7.11 9.97
CA MET A 77 -20.00 -6.36 11.16
C MET A 77 -21.52 -6.34 11.28
N THR A 78 -22.00 -5.89 12.45
CA THR A 78 -23.41 -5.56 12.61
C THR A 78 -23.73 -4.18 12.03
N ARG A 79 -25.02 -3.87 11.84
CA ARG A 79 -25.43 -2.56 11.31
C ARG A 79 -25.04 -1.40 12.24
N GLU A 80 -25.05 -1.63 13.54
CA GLU A 80 -24.70 -0.63 14.57
C GLU A 80 -23.20 -0.29 14.56
N GLN A 81 -22.36 -1.19 14.04
CA GLN A 81 -20.90 -1.00 13.97
C GLN A 81 -20.45 -0.25 12.72
N MET A 82 -21.32 -0.05 11.71
CA MET A 82 -20.93 0.50 10.41
C MET A 82 -20.22 1.85 10.51
N GLU A 83 -20.81 2.84 11.17
CA GLU A 83 -20.25 4.18 11.26
C GLU A 83 -18.84 4.17 11.92
N SER A 84 -18.70 3.45 13.02
CA SER A 84 -17.43 3.36 13.75
C SER A 84 -16.35 2.63 12.95
N GLU A 85 -16.72 1.58 12.22
CA GLU A 85 -15.75 0.85 11.37
C GLU A 85 -15.32 1.67 10.13
N ILE A 86 -16.23 2.39 9.50
CA ILE A 86 -15.86 3.33 8.42
C ILE A 86 -14.86 4.35 8.94
N GLN A 87 -15.12 4.96 10.11
CA GLN A 87 -14.20 5.93 10.71
C GLN A 87 -12.84 5.31 11.07
N ASN A 88 -12.81 4.06 11.54
CA ASN A 88 -11.57 3.33 11.82
C ASN A 88 -10.74 3.14 10.55
N VAL A 89 -11.38 2.78 9.44
CA VAL A 89 -10.69 2.62 8.15
C VAL A 89 -10.18 3.97 7.63
N VAL A 90 -10.95 5.06 7.78
CA VAL A 90 -10.50 6.41 7.38
C VAL A 90 -9.28 6.84 8.21
N ARG A 91 -9.25 6.55 9.52
CA ARG A 91 -8.06 6.81 10.36
C ARG A 91 -6.83 6.02 9.86
N LEU A 92 -7.03 4.76 9.49
CA LEU A 92 -5.96 3.96 8.89
C LEU A 92 -5.42 4.60 7.62
N PHE A 93 -6.29 5.16 6.75
CA PHE A 93 -5.86 5.87 5.54
C PHE A 93 -5.04 7.12 5.89
N ASP A 94 -5.48 7.91 6.88
CA ASP A 94 -4.73 9.06 7.37
C ASP A 94 -3.33 8.66 7.87
N GLU A 95 -3.25 7.63 8.69
CA GLU A 95 -1.98 7.13 9.23
C GLU A 95 -1.03 6.70 8.12
N VAL A 96 -1.53 5.88 7.18
CA VAL A 96 -0.71 5.34 6.09
C VAL A 96 -0.26 6.45 5.13
N TYR A 97 -1.18 7.30 4.66
CA TYR A 97 -0.81 8.34 3.69
C TYR A 97 0.10 9.40 4.30
N ASN A 98 -0.05 9.71 5.59
CA ASN A 98 0.83 10.62 6.30
C ASN A 98 2.28 10.11 6.38
N VAL A 99 2.48 8.79 6.46
CA VAL A 99 3.83 8.19 6.43
C VAL A 99 4.57 8.56 5.15
N PHE A 100 3.87 8.59 4.03
CA PHE A 100 4.44 8.96 2.73
C PHE A 100 4.39 10.46 2.44
N GLY A 101 3.67 11.24 3.25
CA GLY A 101 3.42 12.67 2.99
C GLY A 101 2.45 12.94 1.84
N LEU A 102 1.59 11.98 1.56
CA LEU A 102 0.59 12.07 0.49
C LEU A 102 -0.65 12.81 0.97
N LYS A 103 -1.18 13.68 0.12
CA LYS A 103 -2.49 14.32 0.30
C LYS A 103 -3.52 13.57 -0.52
N TYR A 104 -4.76 13.60 -0.09
CA TYR A 104 -5.85 12.96 -0.80
C TYR A 104 -7.14 13.79 -0.74
N THR A 105 -8.03 13.55 -1.68
CA THR A 105 -9.41 14.03 -1.71
C THR A 105 -10.35 12.84 -1.61
N VAL A 106 -11.57 13.07 -1.11
CA VAL A 106 -12.58 12.02 -0.94
C VAL A 106 -13.75 12.26 -1.88
N GLU A 107 -14.18 11.20 -2.56
CA GLU A 107 -15.39 11.18 -3.37
C GLU A 107 -16.39 10.18 -2.79
N LEU A 108 -17.64 10.59 -2.66
CA LEU A 108 -18.77 9.71 -2.34
C LEU A 108 -19.44 9.30 -3.66
N SER A 109 -19.25 8.07 -4.06
CA SER A 109 -19.84 7.50 -5.27
C SER A 109 -21.18 6.86 -4.95
N THR A 110 -22.24 7.37 -5.62
CA THR A 110 -23.63 7.01 -5.35
C THR A 110 -24.14 5.88 -6.26
N MET A 111 -25.42 5.55 -6.14
CA MET A 111 -26.08 4.43 -6.83
C MET A 111 -25.96 4.53 -8.36
N PRO A 112 -25.37 3.52 -9.03
CA PRO A 112 -25.34 3.45 -10.48
C PRO A 112 -26.70 2.99 -11.06
N GLU A 113 -26.88 3.16 -12.36
CA GLU A 113 -28.08 2.69 -13.06
C GLU A 113 -28.20 1.14 -12.97
N ASP A 114 -27.10 0.41 -13.19
CA ASP A 114 -27.05 -1.05 -13.06
C ASP A 114 -26.60 -1.43 -11.65
N HIS A 115 -27.56 -1.66 -10.77
CA HIS A 115 -27.33 -2.00 -9.35
C HIS A 115 -28.22 -3.15 -8.87
N ILE A 116 -27.87 -3.70 -7.70
CA ILE A 116 -28.66 -4.66 -6.94
C ILE A 116 -29.10 -4.04 -5.61
N GLY A 117 -30.14 -4.56 -5.01
CA GLY A 117 -30.75 -4.01 -3.79
C GLY A 117 -31.82 -2.96 -4.07
N THR A 118 -32.43 -2.43 -3.01
CA THR A 118 -33.48 -1.42 -3.10
C THR A 118 -32.91 -0.01 -3.01
N VAL A 119 -33.66 0.98 -3.54
CA VAL A 119 -33.28 2.39 -3.46
C VAL A 119 -33.14 2.83 -2.01
N GLU A 120 -34.04 2.40 -1.14
CA GLU A 120 -34.04 2.74 0.28
C GLU A 120 -32.77 2.23 1.01
N GLU A 121 -32.31 1.02 0.68
CA GLU A 121 -31.04 0.48 1.22
C GLU A 121 -29.83 1.28 0.72
N TRP A 122 -29.83 1.67 -0.55
CA TRP A 122 -28.79 2.50 -1.12
C TRP A 122 -28.73 3.86 -0.45
N GLU A 123 -29.87 4.55 -0.30
CA GLU A 123 -29.95 5.86 0.38
C GLU A 123 -29.49 5.77 1.83
N ALA A 124 -29.90 4.73 2.57
CA ALA A 124 -29.49 4.51 3.95
C ALA A 124 -27.96 4.28 4.05
N ASN A 125 -27.38 3.47 3.16
CA ASN A 125 -25.95 3.20 3.14
C ASN A 125 -25.13 4.44 2.74
N GLN A 126 -25.62 5.25 1.80
CA GLN A 126 -25.00 6.52 1.41
C GLN A 126 -24.99 7.51 2.56
N GLU A 127 -26.10 7.60 3.31
CA GLU A 127 -26.21 8.52 4.45
C GLU A 127 -25.25 8.12 5.59
N ILE A 128 -25.04 6.81 5.81
CA ILE A 128 -24.06 6.33 6.80
C ILE A 128 -22.63 6.71 6.38
N LEU A 129 -22.26 6.51 5.10
CA LEU A 129 -20.93 6.92 4.58
C LEU A 129 -20.74 8.43 4.74
N LYS A 130 -21.73 9.23 4.36
CA LYS A 130 -21.73 10.68 4.48
C LYS A 130 -21.57 11.13 5.95
N LYS A 131 -22.34 10.56 6.84
CA LYS A 131 -22.29 10.84 8.28
C LYS A 131 -20.92 10.49 8.87
N ALA A 132 -20.36 9.33 8.52
CA ALA A 132 -19.07 8.89 9.00
C ALA A 132 -17.94 9.85 8.59
N ILE A 133 -17.88 10.25 7.30
CA ILE A 133 -16.83 11.12 6.79
C ILE A 133 -16.97 12.56 7.31
N THR A 134 -18.20 13.09 7.37
CA THR A 134 -18.50 14.43 7.91
C THR A 134 -18.18 14.50 9.40
N GLY A 135 -18.53 13.45 10.16
CA GLY A 135 -18.23 13.36 11.60
C GLY A 135 -16.73 13.37 11.92
N MET A 136 -15.86 13.10 10.94
CA MET A 136 -14.42 13.23 11.05
C MET A 136 -13.90 14.61 10.59
N GLY A 137 -14.77 15.54 10.23
CA GLY A 137 -14.42 16.87 9.75
C GLY A 137 -13.75 16.88 8.38
N LYS A 138 -14.04 15.87 7.55
CA LYS A 138 -13.48 15.77 6.19
C LYS A 138 -14.51 16.21 5.15
N ASP A 139 -14.03 16.96 4.17
CA ASP A 139 -14.82 17.34 3.00
C ASP A 139 -14.82 16.17 1.98
N PHE A 140 -15.89 16.11 1.20
CA PHE A 140 -16.01 15.15 0.10
C PHE A 140 -16.79 15.77 -1.07
N VAL A 141 -16.59 15.22 -2.25
CA VAL A 141 -17.37 15.53 -3.47
C VAL A 141 -18.30 14.35 -3.76
N VAL A 142 -19.50 14.64 -4.21
CA VAL A 142 -20.43 13.58 -4.66
C VAL A 142 -20.14 13.26 -6.12
N ASN A 143 -19.91 11.98 -6.41
CA ASN A 143 -19.74 11.43 -7.75
C ASN A 143 -20.97 10.54 -8.04
N GLU A 144 -21.96 11.14 -8.75
CA GLU A 144 -23.23 10.49 -8.98
C GLU A 144 -23.11 9.30 -9.96
N GLY A 145 -23.66 8.15 -9.55
CA GLY A 145 -23.75 6.97 -10.40
C GLY A 145 -22.48 6.14 -10.54
N ASP A 146 -21.41 6.44 -9.78
CA ASP A 146 -20.13 5.73 -9.85
C ASP A 146 -19.93 4.66 -8.74
N GLY A 147 -20.98 4.36 -7.96
CA GLY A 147 -20.97 3.29 -6.97
C GLY A 147 -20.70 1.92 -7.57
N ALA A 148 -20.27 0.97 -6.74
CA ALA A 148 -20.21 -0.42 -7.18
C ALA A 148 -21.63 -0.97 -7.38
N PHE A 149 -21.81 -1.98 -8.23
CA PHE A 149 -23.16 -2.51 -8.49
C PHE A 149 -23.87 -3.06 -7.23
N TYR A 150 -23.13 -3.30 -6.16
CA TYR A 150 -23.62 -3.87 -4.88
C TYR A 150 -23.67 -2.87 -3.71
N GLY A 151 -23.10 -1.65 -3.85
CA GLY A 151 -23.15 -0.67 -2.78
C GLY A 151 -22.37 0.63 -3.09
N PRO A 152 -22.69 1.69 -2.31
CA PRO A 152 -21.98 2.97 -2.41
C PRO A 152 -20.57 2.88 -1.87
N LYS A 153 -19.71 3.83 -2.27
CA LYS A 153 -18.31 3.83 -1.88
C LYS A 153 -17.78 5.23 -1.57
N LEU A 154 -16.77 5.28 -0.71
CA LEU A 154 -15.87 6.41 -0.56
C LEU A 154 -14.58 6.08 -1.31
N ASP A 155 -14.24 6.88 -2.30
CA ASP A 155 -13.00 6.77 -3.06
C ASP A 155 -12.00 7.83 -2.61
N PHE A 156 -10.77 7.41 -2.38
CA PHE A 156 -9.68 8.25 -1.90
C PHE A 156 -8.68 8.44 -3.05
N HIS A 157 -8.62 9.68 -3.54
CA HIS A 157 -7.80 10.06 -4.67
C HIS A 157 -6.52 10.74 -4.19
N ILE A 158 -5.38 10.12 -4.48
CA ILE A 158 -4.06 10.66 -4.17
C ILE A 158 -3.59 11.52 -5.35
N GLU A 159 -3.09 12.72 -5.06
CA GLU A 159 -2.47 13.59 -6.05
C GLU A 159 -0.99 13.23 -6.23
N ASP A 160 -0.56 13.02 -7.48
CA ASP A 160 0.83 12.81 -7.83
C ASP A 160 1.60 14.14 -7.98
N CYS A 161 2.91 14.07 -8.17
CA CYS A 161 3.77 15.25 -8.31
C CYS A 161 3.48 16.10 -9.55
N LEU A 162 2.68 15.63 -10.49
CA LEU A 162 2.24 16.33 -11.69
C LEU A 162 0.82 16.92 -11.56
N GLY A 163 0.20 16.81 -10.37
CA GLY A 163 -1.17 17.24 -10.11
C GLY A 163 -2.25 16.31 -10.69
N ARG A 164 -1.91 15.09 -11.10
CA ARG A 164 -2.89 14.09 -11.53
C ARG A 164 -3.40 13.33 -10.32
N THR A 165 -4.67 13.02 -10.30
CA THR A 165 -5.31 12.26 -9.23
C THR A 165 -5.45 10.78 -9.59
N TRP A 166 -5.15 9.91 -8.64
CA TRP A 166 -5.22 8.46 -8.78
C TRP A 166 -6.06 7.87 -7.66
N GLN A 167 -7.14 7.21 -8.00
CA GLN A 167 -7.89 6.42 -7.04
C GLN A 167 -7.01 5.30 -6.51
N CYS A 168 -6.73 5.33 -5.22
CA CYS A 168 -5.96 4.31 -4.50
C CYS A 168 -6.81 3.68 -3.41
N GLY A 169 -7.16 4.42 -2.36
CA GLY A 169 -8.00 3.91 -1.29
C GLY A 169 -9.47 3.85 -1.68
N THR A 170 -10.17 2.85 -1.17
CA THR A 170 -11.61 2.73 -1.34
C THR A 170 -12.23 2.05 -0.12
N ILE A 171 -13.39 2.55 0.31
CA ILE A 171 -14.29 1.92 1.29
C ILE A 171 -15.61 1.69 0.57
N GLN A 172 -16.01 0.45 0.41
CA GLN A 172 -17.30 0.07 -0.22
C GLN A 172 -18.18 -0.58 0.83
N LEU A 173 -19.37 -0.03 1.04
CA LEU A 173 -20.33 -0.57 2.00
C LEU A 173 -21.28 -1.52 1.28
N ASP A 174 -21.35 -2.75 1.73
CA ASP A 174 -22.06 -3.84 1.06
C ASP A 174 -23.01 -4.56 2.01
N SER A 175 -24.30 -4.46 1.73
CA SER A 175 -25.37 -5.22 2.39
C SER A 175 -25.89 -6.37 1.51
N GLN A 176 -25.47 -6.47 0.25
CA GLN A 176 -26.08 -7.33 -0.75
C GLN A 176 -25.36 -8.67 -0.93
N LEU A 177 -24.02 -8.65 -1.03
CA LEU A 177 -23.27 -9.89 -1.21
C LEU A 177 -23.33 -10.81 0.01
N PRO A 178 -23.28 -10.32 1.26
CA PRO A 178 -23.52 -11.19 2.45
C PRO A 178 -24.82 -11.96 2.38
N GLU A 179 -25.90 -11.37 1.87
CA GLU A 179 -27.17 -12.07 1.67
C GLU A 179 -27.08 -13.12 0.57
N ARG A 180 -26.50 -12.76 -0.58
CA ARG A 180 -26.34 -13.68 -1.73
C ARG A 180 -25.45 -14.89 -1.41
N PHE A 181 -24.46 -14.72 -0.54
CA PHE A 181 -23.59 -15.80 -0.05
C PHE A 181 -24.15 -16.52 1.18
N ASN A 182 -25.34 -16.13 1.61
CA ASN A 182 -26.02 -16.67 2.80
C ASN A 182 -25.15 -16.64 4.07
N LEU A 183 -24.40 -15.55 4.27
CA LEU A 183 -23.56 -15.36 5.46
C LEU A 183 -24.46 -15.07 6.68
N GLU A 184 -24.11 -15.63 7.83
CA GLU A 184 -24.89 -15.48 9.06
C GLU A 184 -23.99 -15.35 10.28
N TYR A 185 -24.50 -14.64 11.29
CA TYR A 185 -23.97 -14.69 12.66
C TYR A 185 -25.12 -14.89 13.66
N THR A 186 -24.81 -15.44 14.82
CA THR A 186 -25.81 -15.57 15.93
C THR A 186 -25.80 -14.28 16.73
N GLY A 187 -26.95 -13.61 16.79
CA GLY A 187 -27.15 -12.39 17.57
C GLY A 187 -27.21 -12.63 19.09
N GLU A 188 -27.29 -11.56 19.86
CA GLU A 188 -27.47 -11.60 21.31
C GLU A 188 -28.82 -12.24 21.70
N ASP A 189 -29.80 -12.11 20.82
CA ASP A 189 -31.11 -12.73 20.91
C ASP A 189 -31.14 -14.25 20.62
N GLY A 190 -29.96 -14.81 20.28
CA GLY A 190 -29.82 -16.22 19.88
C GLY A 190 -30.34 -16.54 18.48
N GLN A 191 -30.80 -15.55 17.72
CA GLN A 191 -31.28 -15.74 16.34
C GLN A 191 -30.17 -15.54 15.33
N LYS A 192 -30.40 -16.02 14.10
CA LYS A 192 -29.50 -15.79 12.96
C LYS A 192 -29.76 -14.43 12.33
N HIS A 193 -28.68 -13.67 12.15
CA HIS A 193 -28.71 -12.35 11.54
C HIS A 193 -27.75 -12.30 10.36
N ARG A 194 -28.00 -11.36 9.44
CA ARG A 194 -27.16 -11.09 8.27
C ARG A 194 -26.11 -10.04 8.61
N PRO A 195 -24.80 -10.30 8.45
CA PRO A 195 -23.79 -9.27 8.60
C PRO A 195 -23.86 -8.26 7.45
N VAL A 196 -23.36 -7.05 7.71
CA VAL A 196 -23.00 -6.08 6.67
C VAL A 196 -21.49 -6.18 6.46
N MET A 197 -21.01 -5.86 5.29
CA MET A 197 -19.60 -5.95 4.94
C MET A 197 -19.06 -4.62 4.42
N ILE A 198 -17.82 -4.31 4.80
CA ILE A 198 -16.99 -3.31 4.13
C ILE A 198 -15.94 -4.05 3.32
N HIS A 199 -15.81 -3.70 2.04
CA HIS A 199 -14.61 -3.96 1.25
C HIS A 199 -13.70 -2.74 1.33
N ARG A 200 -12.43 -2.92 1.70
CA ARG A 200 -11.50 -1.81 1.75
C ARG A 200 -10.15 -2.15 1.16
N VAL A 201 -9.58 -1.19 0.48
CA VAL A 201 -8.16 -1.16 0.09
C VAL A 201 -7.60 0.20 0.50
N VAL A 202 -6.35 0.24 0.98
CA VAL A 202 -5.63 1.48 1.30
C VAL A 202 -4.80 1.92 0.11
N PHE A 203 -4.03 1.01 -0.44
CA PHE A 203 -3.19 1.25 -1.62
C PHE A 203 -3.92 1.00 -2.93
N GLY A 204 -4.98 0.19 -2.90
CA GLY A 204 -5.67 -0.30 -4.08
C GLY A 204 -4.84 -1.37 -4.79
N SER A 205 -4.29 -1.08 -5.97
CA SER A 205 -3.23 -1.88 -6.58
C SER A 205 -1.89 -1.47 -5.99
N ILE A 206 -1.13 -2.43 -5.43
CA ILE A 206 0.22 -2.20 -4.92
C ILE A 206 1.13 -1.68 -6.04
N GLU A 207 0.99 -2.19 -7.26
CA GLU A 207 1.73 -1.76 -8.44
C GLU A 207 1.47 -0.28 -8.75
N ARG A 208 0.19 0.14 -8.74
CA ARG A 208 -0.18 1.55 -8.93
C ARG A 208 0.40 2.42 -7.83
N PHE A 209 0.29 2.00 -6.58
CA PHE A 209 0.81 2.75 -5.44
C PHE A 209 2.33 2.91 -5.53
N ILE A 210 3.07 1.85 -5.92
CA ILE A 210 4.52 1.93 -6.19
C ILE A 210 4.79 2.96 -7.28
N GLY A 211 4.00 2.98 -8.36
CA GLY A 211 4.10 4.00 -9.41
C GLY A 211 3.92 5.41 -8.85
N VAL A 212 2.85 5.65 -8.08
CA VAL A 212 2.56 6.96 -7.46
C VAL A 212 3.69 7.43 -6.56
N ILE A 213 4.16 6.60 -5.63
CA ILE A 213 5.24 6.99 -4.70
C ILE A 213 6.59 7.14 -5.39
N THR A 214 6.84 6.39 -6.47
CA THR A 214 8.06 6.54 -7.27
C THR A 214 8.10 7.93 -7.94
N GLU A 215 7.00 8.38 -8.50
CA GLU A 215 6.89 9.73 -9.04
C GLU A 215 6.90 10.79 -7.94
N HIS A 216 6.19 10.58 -6.84
CA HIS A 216 6.14 11.50 -5.70
C HIS A 216 7.53 11.81 -5.13
N PHE A 217 8.36 10.80 -4.97
CA PHE A 217 9.75 10.95 -4.52
C PHE A 217 10.75 11.19 -5.65
N ALA A 218 10.32 11.28 -6.91
CA ALA A 218 11.20 11.34 -8.08
C ALA A 218 12.28 10.23 -8.08
N GLY A 219 11.93 9.04 -7.60
CA GLY A 219 12.83 7.90 -7.39
C GLY A 219 13.79 8.04 -6.21
N ALA A 220 13.85 9.21 -5.56
CA ALA A 220 14.72 9.47 -4.41
C ALA A 220 14.00 9.13 -3.09
N PHE A 221 13.68 7.86 -2.91
CA PHE A 221 12.97 7.38 -1.72
C PHE A 221 13.67 7.75 -0.41
N PRO A 222 12.91 7.97 0.69
CA PRO A 222 13.48 8.12 2.02
C PRO A 222 14.20 6.84 2.46
N LEU A 223 15.12 6.97 3.43
CA LEU A 223 16.02 5.89 3.84
C LEU A 223 15.28 4.59 4.19
N TRP A 224 14.18 4.68 4.92
CA TRP A 224 13.41 3.51 5.35
C TRP A 224 12.75 2.74 4.20
N LEU A 225 12.48 3.40 3.06
CA LEU A 225 11.75 2.84 1.91
C LEU A 225 12.66 2.40 0.75
N THR A 226 13.83 3.05 0.57
CA THR A 226 14.69 2.77 -0.58
C THR A 226 15.22 1.33 -0.60
N PRO A 227 15.30 0.66 -1.78
CA PRO A 227 15.81 -0.71 -1.90
C PRO A 227 17.26 -0.88 -1.42
N VAL A 228 18.15 0.05 -1.77
CA VAL A 228 19.54 0.10 -1.30
C VAL A 228 19.71 1.36 -0.47
N GLN A 229 19.95 1.20 0.83
CA GLN A 229 20.03 2.30 1.78
C GLN A 229 21.42 2.91 1.88
N VAL A 230 22.43 2.07 1.76
CA VAL A 230 23.84 2.46 1.90
C VAL A 230 24.69 1.77 0.82
N LYS A 231 25.59 2.51 0.19
CA LYS A 231 26.62 1.98 -0.72
C LYS A 231 27.99 2.20 -0.11
N VAL A 232 28.75 1.13 0.11
CA VAL A 232 30.12 1.22 0.62
C VAL A 232 31.10 1.28 -0.55
N LEU A 233 31.93 2.33 -0.62
CA LEU A 233 32.78 2.65 -1.77
C LEU A 233 34.26 2.64 -1.34
N PRO A 234 34.99 1.53 -1.50
CA PRO A 234 36.42 1.50 -1.25
C PRO A 234 37.19 2.36 -2.27
N VAL A 235 38.17 3.14 -1.76
CA VAL A 235 39.01 4.03 -2.58
C VAL A 235 40.07 3.23 -3.37
N THR A 236 40.62 2.18 -2.72
CA THR A 236 41.64 1.29 -3.26
C THR A 236 41.32 -0.16 -3.01
N ASP A 237 41.94 -1.09 -3.74
CA ASP A 237 41.76 -2.53 -3.56
C ASP A 237 42.13 -3.01 -2.15
N ARG A 238 43.05 -2.32 -1.47
CA ARG A 238 43.43 -2.62 -0.08
C ARG A 238 42.25 -2.45 0.90
N ALA A 239 41.30 -1.58 0.58
CA ALA A 239 40.12 -1.34 1.38
C ALA A 239 38.94 -2.29 1.10
N HIS A 240 39.07 -3.23 0.15
CA HIS A 240 37.95 -4.13 -0.24
C HIS A 240 37.46 -4.98 0.93
N GLU A 241 38.38 -5.62 1.67
CA GLU A 241 37.96 -6.47 2.81
C GLU A 241 37.35 -5.65 3.95
N TYR A 242 37.85 -4.43 4.18
CA TYR A 242 37.24 -3.51 5.14
C TYR A 242 35.84 -3.09 4.70
N ALA A 243 35.65 -2.74 3.41
CA ALA A 243 34.35 -2.38 2.86
C ALA A 243 33.33 -3.53 3.00
N LYS A 244 33.71 -4.76 2.65
CA LYS A 244 32.84 -5.95 2.85
C LYS A 244 32.48 -6.16 4.31
N GLY A 245 33.43 -6.00 5.24
CA GLY A 245 33.18 -6.09 6.68
C GLY A 245 32.19 -5.05 7.19
N LEU A 246 32.27 -3.82 6.67
CA LEU A 246 31.31 -2.75 6.98
C LEU A 246 29.91 -3.05 6.39
N THR A 247 29.86 -3.52 5.15
CA THR A 247 28.61 -3.93 4.49
C THR A 247 27.92 -5.03 5.28
N GLN A 248 28.68 -6.04 5.73
CA GLN A 248 28.11 -7.12 6.54
C GLN A 248 27.56 -6.60 7.88
N LYS A 249 28.26 -5.69 8.56
CA LYS A 249 27.75 -5.05 9.79
C LYS A 249 26.44 -4.28 9.57
N LEU A 250 26.30 -3.59 8.42
CA LEU A 250 25.07 -2.91 8.05
C LEU A 250 23.93 -3.91 7.84
N VAL A 251 24.17 -4.99 7.09
CA VAL A 251 23.19 -6.03 6.81
C VAL A 251 22.77 -6.75 8.11
N ASP A 252 23.71 -7.07 8.99
CA ASP A 252 23.43 -7.69 10.28
C ASP A 252 22.58 -6.78 11.20
N ALA A 253 22.69 -5.46 11.03
CA ALA A 253 21.85 -4.47 11.70
C ALA A 253 20.50 -4.22 11.00
N GLY A 254 20.18 -4.95 9.93
CA GLY A 254 18.92 -4.83 9.18
C GLY A 254 18.90 -3.70 8.14
N ILE A 255 20.05 -3.13 7.80
CA ILE A 255 20.19 -2.09 6.78
C ILE A 255 20.52 -2.75 5.43
N ARG A 256 19.76 -2.41 4.39
CA ARG A 256 19.99 -2.88 3.01
C ARG A 256 21.20 -2.15 2.43
N ALA A 257 22.35 -2.79 2.48
CA ALA A 257 23.62 -2.23 2.04
C ALA A 257 24.30 -3.10 0.99
N GLU A 258 25.08 -2.47 0.14
CA GLU A 258 25.93 -3.09 -0.89
C GLU A 258 27.31 -2.44 -0.88
N ASP A 259 28.34 -3.19 -1.26
CA ASP A 259 29.66 -2.64 -1.55
C ASP A 259 29.92 -2.57 -3.06
N ASP A 260 30.76 -1.64 -3.48
CA ASP A 260 31.23 -1.52 -4.85
C ASP A 260 32.75 -1.72 -4.93
N CYS A 261 33.18 -2.98 -4.92
CA CYS A 261 34.57 -3.38 -5.04
C CYS A 261 35.05 -3.50 -6.51
N ARG A 262 34.32 -2.95 -7.48
CA ARG A 262 34.77 -2.93 -8.87
C ARG A 262 36.05 -2.08 -9.02
N SER A 263 36.89 -2.45 -10.00
CA SER A 263 38.08 -1.68 -10.35
C SER A 263 37.74 -0.45 -11.18
N GLU A 264 37.07 0.52 -10.53
CA GLU A 264 36.61 1.77 -11.14
C GLU A 264 37.05 2.97 -10.29
N LYS A 265 37.16 4.15 -10.94
CA LYS A 265 37.51 5.39 -10.25
C LYS A 265 36.45 5.75 -9.22
N LEU A 266 36.87 6.18 -8.02
CA LEU A 266 35.95 6.57 -6.92
C LEU A 266 34.88 7.58 -7.38
N GLY A 267 35.27 8.60 -8.15
CA GLY A 267 34.32 9.61 -8.66
C GLY A 267 33.23 9.01 -9.57
N TYR A 268 33.56 7.95 -10.30
CA TYR A 268 32.57 7.21 -11.10
C TYR A 268 31.59 6.44 -10.20
N LYS A 269 32.11 5.71 -9.21
CA LYS A 269 31.29 4.96 -8.23
C LYS A 269 30.33 5.88 -7.47
N ILE A 270 30.82 7.05 -7.02
CA ILE A 270 29.98 8.07 -6.33
C ILE A 270 28.86 8.55 -7.25
N ARG A 271 29.21 8.93 -8.50
CA ARG A 271 28.22 9.40 -9.47
C ARG A 271 27.16 8.35 -9.78
N GLU A 272 27.57 7.10 -9.95
CA GLU A 272 26.64 6.00 -10.21
C GLU A 272 25.68 5.76 -9.04
N ALA A 273 26.18 5.76 -7.80
CA ALA A 273 25.37 5.66 -6.60
C ALA A 273 24.38 6.84 -6.46
N GLN A 274 24.80 8.06 -6.81
CA GLN A 274 23.93 9.23 -6.85
C GLN A 274 22.85 9.12 -7.94
N MET A 275 23.19 8.62 -9.12
CA MET A 275 22.20 8.37 -10.19
C MET A 275 21.18 7.30 -9.80
N GLN A 276 21.59 6.29 -9.03
CA GLN A 276 20.71 5.27 -8.43
C GLN A 276 19.89 5.81 -7.25
N LYS A 277 20.09 7.09 -6.87
CA LYS A 277 19.38 7.74 -5.74
C LYS A 277 19.65 7.08 -4.38
N ILE A 278 20.80 6.41 -4.23
CA ILE A 278 21.16 5.76 -2.95
C ILE A 278 21.38 6.84 -1.89
N PRO A 279 20.69 6.77 -0.73
CA PRO A 279 20.71 7.81 0.30
C PRO A 279 22.10 8.12 0.84
N TYR A 280 22.87 7.09 1.22
CA TYR A 280 24.18 7.23 1.82
C TYR A 280 25.25 6.46 1.07
N MET A 281 26.41 7.09 0.93
CA MET A 281 27.64 6.48 0.43
C MET A 281 28.70 6.54 1.54
N LEU A 282 29.28 5.40 1.89
CA LEU A 282 30.41 5.31 2.79
C LEU A 282 31.69 5.16 1.97
N VAL A 283 32.43 6.24 1.85
CA VAL A 283 33.75 6.23 1.20
C VAL A 283 34.77 5.78 2.23
N VAL A 284 35.56 4.75 1.90
CA VAL A 284 36.53 4.18 2.83
C VAL A 284 37.89 4.01 2.17
N GLY A 285 38.91 4.59 2.80
CA GLY A 285 40.30 4.55 2.38
C GLY A 285 41.24 4.13 3.51
N ASP A 286 42.54 4.27 3.28
CA ASP A 286 43.58 3.86 4.24
C ASP A 286 43.39 4.51 5.62
N ARG A 287 43.05 5.82 5.67
CA ARG A 287 42.81 6.54 6.92
C ARG A 287 41.58 6.01 7.69
N ASP A 288 40.53 5.64 6.96
CA ASP A 288 39.32 5.09 7.59
C ASP A 288 39.61 3.71 8.18
N MET A 289 40.41 2.88 7.49
CA MET A 289 40.86 1.59 8.00
C MET A 289 41.68 1.72 9.26
N GLU A 290 42.64 2.69 9.32
CA GLU A 290 43.51 2.95 10.46
C GLU A 290 42.72 3.45 11.68
N ASN A 291 41.73 4.31 11.46
CA ASN A 291 40.97 4.96 12.52
C ASN A 291 39.65 4.22 12.89
N GLY A 292 39.28 3.20 12.14
CA GLY A 292 37.98 2.49 12.32
C GLY A 292 36.79 3.38 12.01
N THR A 293 36.92 4.30 11.01
CA THR A 293 35.89 5.28 10.64
C THR A 293 35.32 5.00 9.24
N VAL A 294 34.29 5.74 8.89
CA VAL A 294 33.69 5.82 7.57
C VAL A 294 33.48 7.29 7.18
N SER A 295 33.81 7.67 5.97
CA SER A 295 33.55 9.01 5.44
C SER A 295 32.18 9.00 4.74
N VAL A 296 31.21 9.72 5.31
CA VAL A 296 29.79 9.64 4.92
C VAL A 296 29.45 10.74 3.93
N ARG A 297 28.82 10.38 2.81
CA ARG A 297 28.26 11.30 1.83
C ARG A 297 26.79 11.01 1.57
N THR A 298 26.01 12.07 1.36
CA THR A 298 24.61 11.95 0.95
C THR A 298 24.48 11.90 -0.56
N ARG A 299 23.34 11.42 -1.06
CA ARG A 299 23.01 11.47 -2.51
C ARG A 299 22.94 12.88 -3.07
N LYS A 300 22.70 13.91 -2.23
CA LYS A 300 22.69 15.32 -2.64
C LYS A 300 24.10 15.89 -2.80
N GLY A 301 25.15 15.11 -2.47
CA GLY A 301 26.55 15.51 -2.58
C GLY A 301 27.13 16.16 -1.32
N GLU A 302 26.38 16.22 -0.23
CA GLU A 302 26.87 16.72 1.05
C GLU A 302 27.88 15.74 1.66
N ASP A 303 28.97 16.27 2.19
CA ASP A 303 29.98 15.52 2.92
C ASP A 303 29.72 15.70 4.42
N LEU A 304 29.28 14.63 5.08
CA LEU A 304 29.00 14.64 6.51
C LEU A 304 30.26 14.38 7.36
N GLY A 305 31.41 14.19 6.69
CA GLY A 305 32.69 13.92 7.33
C GLY A 305 32.86 12.47 7.78
N ALA A 306 33.96 12.25 8.51
CA ALA A 306 34.30 10.95 9.07
C ALA A 306 33.61 10.73 10.41
N MET A 307 33.04 9.55 10.59
CA MET A 307 32.42 9.13 11.87
C MET A 307 32.66 7.64 12.12
N THR A 308 32.46 7.22 13.36
CA THR A 308 32.52 5.79 13.69
C THR A 308 31.35 5.04 13.07
N MET A 309 31.53 3.75 12.81
CA MET A 309 30.46 2.91 12.26
C MET A 309 29.24 2.87 13.19
N ASP A 310 29.44 2.85 14.51
CA ASP A 310 28.34 2.84 15.49
C ASP A 310 27.53 4.14 15.47
N ALA A 311 28.19 5.29 15.29
CA ALA A 311 27.51 6.58 15.16
C ALA A 311 26.67 6.62 13.86
N PHE A 312 27.20 6.12 12.76
CA PHE A 312 26.47 6.02 11.49
C PHE A 312 25.27 5.06 11.58
N LEU A 313 25.46 3.89 12.20
CA LEU A 313 24.37 2.92 12.44
C LEU A 313 23.26 3.55 13.28
N SER A 314 23.61 4.21 14.39
CA SER A 314 22.63 4.87 15.25
C SER A 314 21.82 5.93 14.51
N LYS A 315 22.49 6.72 13.65
CA LYS A 315 21.83 7.70 12.76
C LYS A 315 20.84 7.02 11.82
N CYS A 316 21.26 6.01 11.06
CA CYS A 316 20.40 5.30 10.12
C CYS A 316 19.20 4.64 10.80
N LEU A 317 19.40 3.94 11.91
CA LEU A 317 18.34 3.28 12.66
C LEU A 317 17.32 4.27 13.21
N SER A 318 17.77 5.44 13.69
CA SER A 318 16.88 6.51 14.14
C SER A 318 16.02 7.07 12.99
N GLU A 319 16.60 7.31 11.81
CA GLU A 319 15.87 7.79 10.62
C GLU A 319 14.88 6.75 10.11
N ILE A 320 15.24 5.47 10.13
CA ILE A 320 14.37 4.36 9.75
C ILE A 320 13.19 4.24 10.72
N ALA A 321 13.45 4.27 12.03
CA ALA A 321 12.44 4.15 13.07
C ALA A 321 11.43 5.31 13.05
N SER A 322 11.90 6.54 12.82
CA SER A 322 11.06 7.73 12.73
C SER A 322 10.37 7.87 11.36
N LYS A 323 10.68 7.00 10.39
CA LYS A 323 10.25 7.11 9.00
C LYS A 323 10.52 8.50 8.42
N SER A 324 11.69 9.06 8.72
CA SER A 324 12.11 10.38 8.24
C SER A 324 11.96 10.47 6.72
N LYS A 325 11.46 11.61 6.26
CA LYS A 325 11.30 11.92 4.82
C LYS A 325 12.51 12.70 4.29
N ASP A 326 13.34 13.23 5.19
CA ASP A 326 14.47 14.09 4.89
C ASP A 326 15.77 13.27 4.72
N ILE A 327 16.32 13.27 3.50
CA ILE A 327 17.71 12.89 3.19
C ILE A 327 18.20 13.72 2.03
#